data_6c68e4414cf8ba2bc4ccd2e8f226a531
#
_entry.id   6c68e4414cf8ba2bc4ccd2e8f226a531
#
_cell.length_a   1.000
_cell.length_b   1.000
_cell.length_c   1.000
_cell.angle_alpha   90.00
_cell.angle_beta   90.00
_cell.angle_gamma   90.00
#
_symmetry.space_group_name_H-M   'P 1'
#
loop_
_entity.id
_entity.type
_entity.pdbx_description
1 polymer ?
#
loop_
_entity_poly.entity_id
_entity_poly.type
_entity_poly.pdbx_seq_one_letter_code
_entity_poly.pdbx_strand_id
1 'polypeptide(L)'
;MNPAGKRIAVVSGANRGIGFETCRQLSQLGYLTILTSRDENKGKAAVELLLQEGGDLIYHQLDVADLNSITRLASYLKENFDRCDILINNAGVFLDRGKSVFDVPLEVLQETLEINFIGALSMCRAFAPFMRVHQYGRIVNVSSGMGSIANMGGYSAAYKLSKLVMNAMTRIMADEIKEINIKVNTMAPGWVRTDMGGPNAPRSLAQGVDTIICLATLPDDGPTGGFFEDRKPIAW
;
A
#
# COMPACT_ATOMS: atom_id res chain seq x y z
N MET A 1 16.01 9.49 -17.09
CA MET A 1 14.96 9.50 -18.13
C MET A 1 14.26 8.14 -18.10
N ASN A 2 12.94 8.11 -18.16
CA ASN A 2 12.18 6.85 -18.28
C ASN A 2 12.35 6.33 -19.71
N PRO A 3 13.24 5.37 -20.01
CA PRO A 3 13.68 5.08 -21.37
C PRO A 3 12.64 4.42 -22.27
N ALA A 4 11.48 4.06 -21.73
CA ALA A 4 10.44 3.34 -22.45
C ALA A 4 9.04 3.95 -22.32
N GLY A 5 8.86 5.12 -21.70
CA GLY A 5 7.53 5.67 -21.42
C GLY A 5 6.69 4.76 -20.48
N LYS A 6 7.32 3.87 -19.72
CA LYS A 6 6.63 2.92 -18.84
C LYS A 6 5.91 3.65 -17.72
N ARG A 7 4.76 3.13 -17.33
CA ARG A 7 4.08 3.54 -16.10
C ARG A 7 4.88 3.09 -14.87
N ILE A 8 4.87 3.92 -13.82
CA ILE A 8 5.67 3.74 -12.62
C ILE A 8 4.77 3.38 -11.45
N ALA A 9 5.11 2.30 -10.76
CA ALA A 9 4.47 1.86 -9.54
C ALA A 9 5.40 2.01 -8.34
N VAL A 10 4.90 2.56 -7.24
CA VAL A 10 5.61 2.64 -5.95
C VAL A 10 4.89 1.75 -4.95
N VAL A 11 5.64 0.85 -4.29
CA VAL A 11 5.09 -0.09 -3.30
C VAL A 11 5.83 0.06 -1.98
N SER A 12 5.13 0.48 -0.91
CA SER A 12 5.72 0.62 0.41
C SER A 12 5.77 -0.70 1.19
N GLY A 13 6.86 -0.93 1.97
CA GLY A 13 7.02 -2.13 2.79
C GLY A 13 7.11 -3.42 1.98
N ALA A 14 7.87 -3.40 0.88
CA ALA A 14 7.80 -4.43 -0.15
C ALA A 14 8.98 -5.44 -0.15
N ASN A 15 9.82 -5.45 0.90
CA ASN A 15 10.93 -6.41 1.00
C ASN A 15 10.50 -7.86 1.30
N ARG A 16 9.21 -8.10 1.58
CA ARG A 16 8.64 -9.43 1.88
C ARG A 16 7.12 -9.43 1.76
N GLY A 17 6.52 -10.63 1.82
CA GLY A 17 5.08 -10.82 1.96
C GLY A 17 4.26 -10.21 0.83
N ILE A 18 3.13 -9.57 1.18
CA ILE A 18 2.18 -8.97 0.24
C ILE A 18 2.86 -7.92 -0.65
N GLY A 19 3.67 -7.02 -0.08
CA GLY A 19 4.36 -5.99 -0.85
C GLY A 19 5.34 -6.56 -1.88
N PHE A 20 6.10 -7.58 -1.50
CA PHE A 20 7.04 -8.28 -2.41
C PHE A 20 6.31 -8.95 -3.59
N GLU A 21 5.24 -9.68 -3.29
CA GLU A 21 4.43 -10.33 -4.32
C GLU A 21 3.72 -9.32 -5.22
N THR A 22 3.28 -8.18 -4.65
CA THR A 22 2.74 -7.06 -5.42
C THR A 22 3.76 -6.51 -6.42
N CYS A 23 5.01 -6.28 -5.97
CA CYS A 23 6.10 -5.85 -6.86
C CYS A 23 6.36 -6.86 -7.97
N ARG A 24 6.40 -8.17 -7.64
CA ARG A 24 6.57 -9.23 -8.64
C ARG A 24 5.53 -9.12 -9.74
N GLN A 25 4.25 -9.09 -9.37
CA GLN A 25 3.17 -9.09 -10.37
C GLN A 25 3.09 -7.78 -11.15
N LEU A 26 3.30 -6.61 -10.54
CA LEU A 26 3.31 -5.35 -11.26
C LEU A 26 4.47 -5.28 -12.27
N SER A 27 5.67 -5.74 -11.91
CA SER A 27 6.80 -5.77 -12.83
C SER A 27 6.58 -6.73 -14.01
N GLN A 28 5.95 -7.89 -13.77
CA GLN A 28 5.56 -8.84 -14.82
C GLN A 28 4.49 -8.28 -15.77
N LEU A 29 3.65 -7.35 -15.29
CA LEU A 29 2.69 -6.61 -16.10
C LEU A 29 3.33 -5.44 -16.87
N GLY A 30 4.65 -5.26 -16.80
CA GLY A 30 5.41 -4.26 -17.55
C GLY A 30 5.53 -2.90 -16.88
N TYR A 31 5.12 -2.75 -15.62
CA TYR A 31 5.36 -1.52 -14.85
C TYR A 31 6.82 -1.47 -14.37
N LEU A 32 7.45 -0.29 -14.47
CA LEU A 32 8.66 -0.03 -13.69
C LEU A 32 8.26 0.09 -12.22
N THR A 33 8.73 -0.83 -11.38
CA THR A 33 8.26 -0.92 -10.00
C THR A 33 9.34 -0.47 -9.02
N ILE A 34 9.04 0.57 -8.23
CA ILE A 34 9.91 1.04 -7.15
C ILE A 34 9.55 0.25 -5.89
N LEU A 35 10.36 -0.76 -5.59
CA LEU A 35 10.27 -1.54 -4.37
C LEU A 35 10.89 -0.75 -3.23
N THR A 36 10.13 -0.52 -2.15
CA THR A 36 10.65 0.23 -1.01
C THR A 36 10.58 -0.55 0.30
N SER A 37 11.56 -0.32 1.15
CA SER A 37 11.60 -0.87 2.51
C SER A 37 12.44 0.01 3.44
N ARG A 38 12.17 -0.11 4.74
CA ARG A 38 12.95 0.59 5.77
C ARG A 38 14.39 0.04 5.87
N ASP A 39 14.53 -1.28 5.82
CA ASP A 39 15.81 -1.99 5.85
C ASP A 39 16.37 -2.08 4.42
N GLU A 40 17.48 -1.40 4.20
CA GLU A 40 18.12 -1.29 2.89
C GLU A 40 18.65 -2.63 2.38
N ASN A 41 19.27 -3.43 3.24
CA ASN A 41 19.84 -4.72 2.84
C ASN A 41 18.75 -5.71 2.42
N LYS A 42 17.66 -5.79 3.19
CA LYS A 42 16.51 -6.64 2.85
C LYS A 42 15.81 -6.17 1.58
N GLY A 43 15.72 -4.87 1.36
CA GLY A 43 15.12 -4.31 0.17
C GLY A 43 15.93 -4.59 -1.09
N LYS A 44 17.25 -4.40 -1.05
CA LYS A 44 18.16 -4.72 -2.16
C LYS A 44 18.12 -6.20 -2.50
N ALA A 45 18.20 -7.09 -1.51
CA ALA A 45 18.09 -8.53 -1.73
C ALA A 45 16.76 -8.92 -2.38
N ALA A 46 15.65 -8.28 -1.96
CA ALA A 46 14.33 -8.52 -2.55
C ALA A 46 14.28 -8.09 -4.04
N VAL A 47 14.87 -6.95 -4.39
CA VAL A 47 14.96 -6.50 -5.79
C VAL A 47 15.82 -7.44 -6.61
N GLU A 48 16.98 -7.86 -6.10
CA GLU A 48 17.86 -8.80 -6.80
C GLU A 48 17.14 -10.11 -7.18
N LEU A 49 16.34 -10.66 -6.26
CA LEU A 49 15.54 -11.85 -6.54
C LEU A 49 14.53 -11.61 -7.68
N LEU A 50 13.81 -10.48 -7.64
CA LEU A 50 12.80 -10.17 -8.66
C LEU A 50 13.43 -9.82 -10.03
N LEU A 51 14.61 -9.22 -10.05
CA LEU A 51 15.37 -8.98 -11.30
C LEU A 51 15.81 -10.30 -11.95
N GLN A 52 16.21 -11.30 -11.16
CA GLN A 52 16.52 -12.65 -11.67
C GLN A 52 15.29 -13.34 -12.28
N GLU A 53 14.08 -12.99 -11.84
CA GLU A 53 12.82 -13.46 -12.43
C GLU A 53 12.41 -12.66 -13.70
N GLY A 54 13.25 -11.69 -14.15
CA GLY A 54 13.00 -10.86 -15.33
C GLY A 54 12.11 -9.64 -15.06
N GLY A 55 11.89 -9.27 -13.80
CA GLY A 55 11.15 -8.07 -13.43
C GLY A 55 11.91 -6.78 -13.76
N ASP A 56 11.20 -5.66 -13.88
CA ASP A 56 11.76 -4.32 -14.03
C ASP A 56 11.55 -3.52 -12.74
N LEU A 57 12.56 -3.54 -11.87
CA LEU A 57 12.45 -2.98 -10.52
C LEU A 57 13.66 -2.11 -10.16
N ILE A 58 13.38 -1.12 -9.31
CA ILE A 58 14.40 -0.30 -8.65
C ILE A 58 14.15 -0.35 -7.15
N TYR A 59 15.21 -0.44 -6.37
CA TYR A 59 15.15 -0.28 -4.93
C TYR A 59 15.26 1.19 -4.53
N HIS A 60 14.43 1.61 -3.56
CA HIS A 60 14.63 2.87 -2.83
C HIS A 60 14.33 2.68 -1.34
N GLN A 61 15.20 3.19 -0.47
CA GLN A 61 14.97 3.16 0.97
C GLN A 61 13.76 4.04 1.32
N LEU A 62 12.86 3.53 2.18
CA LEU A 62 11.70 4.26 2.66
C LEU A 62 11.30 3.81 4.07
N ASP A 63 11.27 4.77 4.99
CA ASP A 63 10.51 4.67 6.23
C ASP A 63 9.28 5.57 6.13
N VAL A 64 8.08 4.99 6.15
CA VAL A 64 6.83 5.75 6.01
C VAL A 64 6.50 6.60 7.25
N ALA A 65 7.15 6.35 8.39
CA ALA A 65 7.05 7.17 9.60
C ALA A 65 8.02 8.37 9.58
N ASP A 66 8.93 8.45 8.59
CA ASP A 66 9.87 9.58 8.44
C ASP A 66 9.50 10.42 7.20
N LEU A 67 8.98 11.62 7.42
CA LEU A 67 8.62 12.56 6.36
C LEU A 67 9.81 12.91 5.45
N ASN A 68 11.03 12.97 6.00
CA ASN A 68 12.23 13.21 5.19
C ASN A 68 12.51 12.03 4.26
N SER A 69 12.27 10.80 4.71
CA SER A 69 12.41 9.60 3.87
C SER A 69 11.41 9.63 2.70
N ILE A 70 10.16 10.02 2.97
CA ILE A 70 9.12 10.18 1.93
C ILE A 70 9.53 11.28 0.94
N THR A 71 10.03 12.42 1.43
CA THR A 71 10.49 13.53 0.59
C THR A 71 11.66 13.12 -0.30
N ARG A 72 12.63 12.37 0.23
CA ARG A 72 13.75 11.83 -0.58
C ARG A 72 13.26 10.94 -1.73
N LEU A 73 12.30 10.05 -1.46
CA LEU A 73 11.72 9.21 -2.51
C LEU A 73 10.96 10.04 -3.56
N ALA A 74 10.17 11.03 -3.12
CA ALA A 74 9.45 11.91 -4.04
C ALA A 74 10.42 12.73 -4.93
N SER A 75 11.50 13.27 -4.36
CA SER A 75 12.56 13.97 -5.10
C SER A 75 13.25 13.05 -6.09
N TYR A 76 13.58 11.82 -5.68
CA TYR A 76 14.14 10.82 -6.57
C TYR A 76 13.24 10.54 -7.79
N LEU A 77 11.92 10.38 -7.58
CA LEU A 77 11.00 10.17 -8.69
C LEU A 77 10.91 11.42 -9.58
N LYS A 78 10.89 12.61 -8.99
CA LYS A 78 10.85 13.88 -9.72
C LYS A 78 12.04 14.06 -10.66
N GLU A 79 13.23 13.79 -10.18
CA GLU A 79 14.49 13.96 -10.90
C GLU A 79 14.69 12.91 -12.02
N ASN A 80 14.26 11.68 -11.78
CA ASN A 80 14.57 10.57 -12.69
C ASN A 80 13.43 10.24 -13.66
N PHE A 81 12.17 10.50 -13.28
CA PHE A 81 11.01 10.02 -14.03
C PHE A 81 9.92 11.09 -14.22
N ASP A 82 9.83 12.06 -13.32
CA ASP A 82 8.75 13.05 -13.20
C ASP A 82 7.34 12.43 -13.23
N ARG A 83 7.19 11.19 -12.70
CA ARG A 83 5.98 10.41 -12.85
C ARG A 83 5.79 9.43 -11.69
N CYS A 84 4.53 9.23 -11.28
CA CYS A 84 4.06 8.11 -10.47
C CYS A 84 2.62 7.79 -10.89
N ASP A 85 2.37 6.58 -11.37
CA ASP A 85 1.06 6.16 -11.88
C ASP A 85 0.29 5.30 -10.87
N ILE A 86 1.02 4.51 -10.07
CA ILE A 86 0.47 3.58 -9.11
C ILE A 86 1.17 3.78 -7.76
N LEU A 87 0.37 3.94 -6.70
CA LEU A 87 0.86 3.96 -5.33
C LEU A 87 0.17 2.86 -4.53
N ILE A 88 0.97 1.94 -3.98
CA ILE A 88 0.49 0.89 -3.09
C ILE A 88 0.98 1.17 -1.67
N ASN A 89 0.08 1.63 -0.82
CA ASN A 89 0.33 1.80 0.60
C ASN A 89 0.16 0.46 1.31
N ASN A 90 1.23 -0.33 1.33
CA ASN A 90 1.26 -1.66 1.93
C ASN A 90 2.01 -1.71 3.27
N ALA A 91 2.95 -0.80 3.52
CA ALA A 91 3.67 -0.76 4.79
C ALA A 91 2.70 -0.70 5.98
N GLY A 92 2.95 -1.55 6.98
CA GLY A 92 2.10 -1.58 8.17
C GLY A 92 2.61 -2.54 9.23
N VAL A 93 2.16 -2.30 10.46
CA VAL A 93 2.49 -3.10 11.66
C VAL A 93 1.22 -3.54 12.38
N PHE A 94 1.34 -4.60 13.17
CA PHE A 94 0.29 -5.14 14.03
C PHE A 94 0.89 -5.44 15.42
N LEU A 95 0.94 -4.43 16.29
CA LEU A 95 1.70 -4.45 17.54
C LEU A 95 0.86 -4.86 18.76
N ASP A 96 -0.47 -4.79 18.66
CA ASP A 96 -1.40 -5.02 19.76
C ASP A 96 -2.25 -6.29 19.60
N ARG A 97 -1.72 -7.32 18.94
CA ARG A 97 -2.45 -8.56 18.68
C ARG A 97 -3.02 -9.16 19.98
N GLY A 98 -4.34 -9.32 20.02
CA GLY A 98 -5.07 -9.93 21.15
C GLY A 98 -5.11 -9.09 22.42
N LYS A 99 -4.58 -7.85 22.42
CA LYS A 99 -4.66 -6.95 23.58
C LYS A 99 -6.04 -6.29 23.67
N SER A 100 -6.55 -6.17 24.89
CA SER A 100 -7.75 -5.38 25.19
C SER A 100 -7.50 -3.88 24.92
N VAL A 101 -8.54 -3.16 24.54
CA VAL A 101 -8.48 -1.69 24.41
C VAL A 101 -8.15 -0.99 25.75
N PHE A 102 -8.46 -1.63 26.89
CA PHE A 102 -8.16 -1.13 28.22
C PHE A 102 -6.71 -1.32 28.64
N ASP A 103 -5.97 -2.25 27.96
CA ASP A 103 -4.62 -2.66 28.34
C ASP A 103 -3.56 -2.30 27.29
N VAL A 104 -3.95 -1.82 26.11
CA VAL A 104 -3.00 -1.41 25.08
C VAL A 104 -2.31 -0.11 25.49
N PRO A 105 -0.96 -0.06 25.55
CA PRO A 105 -0.24 1.18 25.83
C PRO A 105 -0.52 2.25 24.78
N LEU A 106 -0.62 3.51 25.19
CA LEU A 106 -0.87 4.63 24.25
C LEU A 106 0.24 4.77 23.21
N GLU A 107 1.48 4.46 23.58
CA GLU A 107 2.64 4.46 22.67
C GLU A 107 2.48 3.46 21.54
N VAL A 108 1.92 2.28 21.83
CA VAL A 108 1.62 1.26 20.80
C VAL A 108 0.51 1.74 19.87
N LEU A 109 -0.51 2.42 20.40
CA LEU A 109 -1.56 3.03 19.59
C LEU A 109 -0.97 4.12 18.68
N GLN A 110 -0.16 5.02 19.24
CA GLN A 110 0.47 6.11 18.50
C GLN A 110 1.39 5.59 17.40
N GLU A 111 2.30 4.65 17.71
CA GLU A 111 3.20 4.04 16.72
C GLU A 111 2.42 3.34 15.61
N THR A 112 1.35 2.61 15.96
CA THR A 112 0.53 1.91 14.98
C THR A 112 -0.19 2.90 14.05
N LEU A 113 -0.75 3.99 14.58
CA LEU A 113 -1.38 5.04 13.78
C LEU A 113 -0.35 5.77 12.91
N GLU A 114 0.82 6.09 13.45
CA GLU A 114 1.90 6.76 12.71
C GLU A 114 2.30 5.97 11.48
N ILE A 115 2.58 4.69 11.64
CA ILE A 115 3.02 3.84 10.53
C ILE A 115 1.86 3.54 9.56
N ASN A 116 0.73 3.04 10.09
CA ASN A 116 -0.33 2.48 9.23
C ASN A 116 -1.21 3.53 8.57
N PHE A 117 -1.38 4.70 9.19
CA PHE A 117 -2.29 5.76 8.72
C PHE A 117 -1.54 7.03 8.32
N ILE A 118 -0.78 7.67 9.23
CA ILE A 118 -0.10 8.93 8.92
C ILE A 118 0.92 8.72 7.80
N GLY A 119 1.68 7.61 7.85
CA GLY A 119 2.60 7.23 6.79
C GLY A 119 1.91 7.09 5.44
N ALA A 120 0.79 6.35 5.37
CA ALA A 120 0.02 6.18 4.13
C ALA A 120 -0.56 7.51 3.62
N LEU A 121 -1.08 8.36 4.51
CA LEU A 121 -1.55 9.71 4.17
C LEU A 121 -0.41 10.57 3.60
N SER A 122 0.74 10.55 4.24
CA SER A 122 1.93 11.30 3.81
C SER A 122 2.42 10.85 2.45
N MET A 123 2.42 9.54 2.19
CA MET A 123 2.69 8.97 0.86
C MET A 123 1.68 9.46 -0.18
N CYS A 124 0.38 9.41 0.11
CA CYS A 124 -0.63 9.94 -0.81
C CYS A 124 -0.41 11.42 -1.12
N ARG A 125 -0.11 12.25 -0.12
CA ARG A 125 0.17 13.69 -0.28
C ARG A 125 1.41 13.95 -1.13
N ALA A 126 2.45 13.15 -1.00
CA ALA A 126 3.70 13.29 -1.75
C ALA A 126 3.56 12.85 -3.22
N PHE A 127 2.72 11.84 -3.49
CA PHE A 127 2.66 11.21 -4.82
C PHE A 127 1.42 11.61 -5.66
N ALA A 128 0.31 12.06 -5.05
CA ALA A 128 -0.85 12.56 -5.79
C ALA A 128 -0.53 13.74 -6.74
N PRO A 129 0.41 14.66 -6.45
CA PRO A 129 0.80 15.71 -7.39
C PRO A 129 1.30 15.17 -8.74
N PHE A 130 2.10 14.10 -8.76
CA PHE A 130 2.53 13.44 -10.00
C PHE A 130 1.35 12.93 -10.81
N MET A 131 0.38 12.27 -10.14
CA MET A 131 -0.82 11.74 -10.77
C MET A 131 -1.70 12.86 -11.35
N ARG A 132 -1.81 14.00 -10.64
CA ARG A 132 -2.56 15.17 -11.11
C ARG A 132 -1.95 15.77 -12.38
N VAL A 133 -0.63 15.88 -12.45
CA VAL A 133 0.07 16.40 -13.66
C VAL A 133 -0.22 15.50 -14.86
N HIS A 134 -0.20 14.19 -14.68
CA HIS A 134 -0.42 13.22 -15.76
C HIS A 134 -1.90 12.85 -15.95
N GLN A 135 -2.83 13.43 -15.20
CA GLN A 135 -4.28 13.14 -15.25
C GLN A 135 -4.58 11.63 -15.16
N TYR A 136 -3.74 10.90 -14.44
CA TYR A 136 -3.87 9.45 -14.25
C TYR A 136 -3.25 9.03 -12.93
N GLY A 137 -3.93 8.18 -12.18
CA GLY A 137 -3.38 7.57 -10.96
C GLY A 137 -4.23 6.42 -10.43
N ARG A 138 -3.56 5.48 -9.76
CA ARG A 138 -4.18 4.39 -9.02
C ARG A 138 -3.55 4.31 -7.64
N ILE A 139 -4.32 4.62 -6.61
CA ILE A 139 -3.88 4.54 -5.21
C ILE A 139 -4.63 3.38 -4.56
N VAL A 140 -3.87 2.41 -4.04
CA VAL A 140 -4.42 1.25 -3.32
C VAL A 140 -3.89 1.25 -1.89
N ASN A 141 -4.80 1.43 -0.94
CA ASN A 141 -4.49 1.35 0.48
C ASN A 141 -4.74 -0.07 0.99
N VAL A 142 -3.68 -0.77 1.43
CA VAL A 142 -3.79 -2.13 1.95
C VAL A 142 -4.29 -2.08 3.40
N SER A 143 -5.60 -2.24 3.54
CA SER A 143 -6.31 -2.24 4.81
C SER A 143 -6.43 -3.66 5.38
N SER A 144 -7.54 -3.97 6.00
CA SER A 144 -7.90 -5.26 6.59
C SER A 144 -9.41 -5.33 6.77
N GLY A 145 -9.99 -6.52 6.71
CA GLY A 145 -11.37 -6.75 7.17
C GLY A 145 -11.59 -6.34 8.64
N MET A 146 -10.52 -6.32 9.44
CA MET A 146 -10.56 -5.80 10.82
C MET A 146 -10.76 -4.27 10.91
N GLY A 147 -10.59 -3.54 9.81
CA GLY A 147 -10.89 -2.10 9.71
C GLY A 147 -12.34 -1.80 9.30
N SER A 148 -13.18 -2.82 9.07
CA SER A 148 -14.62 -2.65 8.82
C SER A 148 -15.34 -2.33 10.13
N ILE A 149 -16.01 -1.17 10.20
CA ILE A 149 -16.80 -0.80 11.38
C ILE A 149 -18.03 -1.72 11.53
N ALA A 150 -18.58 -2.17 10.41
CA ALA A 150 -19.73 -3.08 10.39
C ALA A 150 -19.45 -4.43 11.08
N ASN A 151 -18.17 -4.87 11.07
CA ASN A 151 -17.75 -6.16 11.61
C ASN A 151 -16.78 -6.03 12.79
N MET A 152 -16.68 -4.85 13.40
CA MET A 152 -15.68 -4.55 14.42
C MET A 152 -16.02 -5.21 15.76
N GLY A 153 -15.23 -6.22 16.15
CA GLY A 153 -15.29 -6.84 17.46
C GLY A 153 -14.21 -6.31 18.42
N GLY A 154 -14.13 -6.88 19.63
CA GLY A 154 -13.12 -6.53 20.64
C GLY A 154 -11.68 -6.83 20.24
N TYR A 155 -10.74 -6.45 21.11
CA TYR A 155 -9.28 -6.65 21.01
C TYR A 155 -8.58 -6.02 19.80
N SER A 156 -7.27 -5.82 19.90
CA SER A 156 -6.41 -5.28 18.83
C SER A 156 -6.87 -3.89 18.34
N ALA A 157 -7.17 -3.00 19.28
CA ALA A 157 -7.78 -1.70 19.00
C ALA A 157 -6.86 -0.80 18.15
N ALA A 158 -5.55 -0.77 18.43
CA ALA A 158 -4.61 0.06 17.69
C ALA A 158 -4.60 -0.31 16.21
N TYR A 159 -4.48 -1.60 15.90
CA TYR A 159 -4.51 -2.08 14.52
C TYR A 159 -5.84 -1.79 13.84
N LYS A 160 -6.96 -2.15 14.49
CA LYS A 160 -8.30 -1.95 13.94
C LYS A 160 -8.59 -0.49 13.64
N LEU A 161 -8.31 0.40 14.60
CA LEU A 161 -8.49 1.84 14.43
C LEU A 161 -7.61 2.38 13.31
N SER A 162 -6.35 1.94 13.20
CA SER A 162 -5.46 2.39 12.11
C SER A 162 -6.00 2.01 10.73
N LYS A 163 -6.63 0.84 10.59
CA LYS A 163 -7.22 0.38 9.32
C LYS A 163 -8.58 1.04 9.05
N LEU A 164 -9.37 1.33 10.08
CA LEU A 164 -10.61 2.09 9.96
C LEU A 164 -10.35 3.51 9.46
N VAL A 165 -9.39 4.24 10.07
CA VAL A 165 -9.10 5.62 9.64
C VAL A 165 -8.46 5.64 8.24
N MET A 166 -7.69 4.62 7.84
CA MET A 166 -7.22 4.46 6.47
C MET A 166 -8.39 4.28 5.48
N ASN A 167 -9.41 3.51 5.85
CA ASN A 167 -10.63 3.34 5.06
C ASN A 167 -11.37 4.68 4.91
N ALA A 168 -11.55 5.43 5.99
CA ALA A 168 -12.18 6.76 5.98
C ALA A 168 -11.39 7.75 5.10
N MET A 169 -10.06 7.79 5.23
CA MET A 169 -9.16 8.58 4.38
C MET A 169 -9.37 8.27 2.89
N THR A 170 -9.48 6.98 2.54
CA THR A 170 -9.70 6.54 1.15
C THR A 170 -10.98 7.15 0.57
N ARG A 171 -12.07 7.15 1.34
CA ARG A 171 -13.35 7.77 0.93
C ARG A 171 -13.23 9.26 0.70
N ILE A 172 -12.62 9.97 1.65
CA ILE A 172 -12.42 11.43 1.59
C ILE A 172 -11.59 11.77 0.35
N MET A 173 -10.44 11.14 0.17
CA MET A 173 -9.55 11.41 -0.96
C MET A 173 -10.21 11.12 -2.31
N ALA A 174 -10.97 10.03 -2.42
CA ALA A 174 -11.67 9.69 -3.65
C ALA A 174 -12.72 10.74 -4.06
N ASP A 175 -13.42 11.32 -3.09
CA ASP A 175 -14.39 12.41 -3.36
C ASP A 175 -13.70 13.72 -3.75
N GLU A 176 -12.60 14.08 -3.07
CA GLU A 176 -11.83 15.30 -3.35
C GLU A 176 -11.16 15.33 -4.73
N ILE A 177 -10.95 14.18 -5.37
CA ILE A 177 -10.27 14.05 -6.67
C ILE A 177 -11.12 13.38 -7.75
N LYS A 178 -12.44 13.29 -7.56
CA LYS A 178 -13.35 12.56 -8.45
C LYS A 178 -13.40 13.08 -9.88
N GLU A 179 -13.07 14.37 -10.09
CA GLU A 179 -13.06 15.02 -11.41
C GLU A 179 -11.82 14.68 -12.25
N ILE A 180 -10.88 13.91 -11.67
CA ILE A 180 -9.63 13.52 -12.32
C ILE A 180 -9.60 12.00 -12.44
N ASN A 181 -8.97 11.46 -13.48
CA ASN A 181 -8.79 10.01 -13.63
C ASN A 181 -7.76 9.43 -12.62
N ILE A 182 -7.97 9.73 -11.34
CA ILE A 182 -7.24 9.13 -10.22
C ILE A 182 -8.23 8.30 -9.41
N LYS A 183 -7.97 6.99 -9.30
CA LYS A 183 -8.80 6.07 -8.51
C LYS A 183 -8.12 5.78 -7.19
N VAL A 184 -8.84 6.01 -6.10
CA VAL A 184 -8.36 5.73 -4.73
C VAL A 184 -9.26 4.70 -4.10
N ASN A 185 -8.72 3.53 -3.83
CA ASN A 185 -9.48 2.44 -3.22
C ASN A 185 -8.71 1.81 -2.06
N THR A 186 -9.43 1.16 -1.18
CA THR A 186 -8.85 0.35 -0.10
C THR A 186 -9.28 -1.10 -0.24
N MET A 187 -8.46 -2.02 0.27
CA MET A 187 -8.76 -3.44 0.19
C MET A 187 -8.33 -4.20 1.43
N ALA A 188 -8.99 -5.33 1.68
CA ALA A 188 -8.60 -6.32 2.66
C ALA A 188 -8.00 -7.53 1.95
N PRO A 189 -6.74 -7.94 2.27
CA PRO A 189 -6.11 -9.11 1.65
C PRO A 189 -6.65 -10.44 2.18
N GLY A 190 -7.49 -10.40 3.21
CA GLY A 190 -7.85 -11.55 4.02
C GLY A 190 -6.70 -12.02 4.90
N TRP A 191 -6.76 -13.26 5.42
CA TRP A 191 -5.72 -13.82 6.26
C TRP A 191 -4.71 -14.60 5.41
N VAL A 192 -3.56 -13.95 5.14
CA VAL A 192 -2.54 -14.39 4.18
C VAL A 192 -1.30 -14.93 4.91
N ARG A 193 -0.69 -16.01 4.39
CA ARG A 193 0.58 -16.58 4.90
C ARG A 193 1.73 -15.61 4.69
N THR A 194 2.02 -14.84 5.72
CA THR A 194 3.09 -13.86 5.86
C THR A 194 3.64 -13.93 7.27
N ASP A 195 4.72 -13.22 7.57
CA ASP A 195 5.21 -13.11 8.95
C ASP A 195 4.15 -12.51 9.88
N MET A 196 3.33 -11.58 9.38
CA MET A 196 2.22 -11.01 10.12
C MET A 196 1.05 -12.00 10.27
N GLY A 197 0.70 -12.72 9.23
CA GLY A 197 -0.43 -13.65 9.23
C GLY A 197 -0.13 -14.99 9.92
N GLY A 198 1.14 -15.42 9.90
CA GLY A 198 1.58 -16.71 10.42
C GLY A 198 1.36 -17.87 9.43
N PRO A 199 1.92 -19.06 9.79
CA PRO A 199 1.92 -20.22 8.88
C PRO A 199 0.52 -20.83 8.69
N ASN A 200 -0.38 -20.64 9.65
CA ASN A 200 -1.74 -21.23 9.64
C ASN A 200 -2.73 -20.42 8.81
N ALA A 201 -2.32 -19.29 8.21
CA ALA A 201 -3.20 -18.50 7.37
C ALA A 201 -3.62 -19.30 6.11
N PRO A 202 -4.91 -19.30 5.75
CA PRO A 202 -5.41 -20.13 4.65
C PRO A 202 -4.99 -19.62 3.28
N ARG A 203 -4.80 -18.30 3.13
CA ARG A 203 -4.53 -17.68 1.82
C ARG A 203 -3.06 -17.71 1.46
N SER A 204 -2.76 -18.01 0.20
CA SER A 204 -1.43 -17.80 -0.40
C SER A 204 -1.16 -16.30 -0.62
N LEU A 205 0.10 -15.95 -0.88
CA LEU A 205 0.47 -14.58 -1.28
C LEU A 205 -0.26 -14.16 -2.56
N ALA A 206 -0.31 -15.02 -3.56
CA ALA A 206 -0.98 -14.74 -4.82
C ALA A 206 -2.49 -14.40 -4.61
N GLN A 207 -3.19 -15.14 -3.75
CA GLN A 207 -4.57 -14.84 -3.38
C GLN A 207 -4.69 -13.51 -2.63
N GLY A 208 -3.72 -13.19 -1.75
CA GLY A 208 -3.72 -11.96 -0.97
C GLY A 208 -3.50 -10.71 -1.80
N VAL A 209 -2.76 -10.79 -2.91
CA VAL A 209 -2.45 -9.64 -3.78
C VAL A 209 -3.40 -9.47 -4.95
N ASP A 210 -4.21 -10.44 -5.26
CA ASP A 210 -5.10 -10.44 -6.43
C ASP A 210 -5.98 -9.19 -6.53
N THR A 211 -6.59 -8.78 -5.42
CA THR A 211 -7.38 -7.54 -5.36
C THR A 211 -6.51 -6.29 -5.46
N ILE A 212 -5.26 -6.30 -4.93
CA ILE A 212 -4.33 -5.18 -5.09
C ILE A 212 -4.04 -4.95 -6.57
N ILE A 213 -3.69 -6.01 -7.29
CA ILE A 213 -3.36 -5.93 -8.73
C ILE A 213 -4.58 -5.47 -9.52
N CYS A 214 -5.76 -6.02 -9.25
CA CYS A 214 -7.00 -5.59 -9.88
C CYS A 214 -7.23 -4.08 -9.70
N LEU A 215 -7.11 -3.55 -8.48
CA LEU A 215 -7.32 -2.12 -8.19
C LEU A 215 -6.20 -1.24 -8.74
N ALA A 216 -4.97 -1.72 -8.78
CA ALA A 216 -3.82 -1.02 -9.33
C ALA A 216 -3.87 -0.87 -10.86
N THR A 217 -4.62 -1.74 -11.54
CA THR A 217 -4.72 -1.80 -12.99
C THR A 217 -6.12 -1.46 -13.53
N LEU A 218 -6.96 -0.83 -12.70
CA LEU A 218 -8.31 -0.43 -13.08
C LEU A 218 -8.33 0.42 -14.37
N PRO A 219 -9.30 0.18 -15.26
CA PRO A 219 -9.57 1.07 -16.38
C PRO A 219 -10.04 2.46 -15.90
N ASP A 220 -10.17 3.39 -16.85
CA ASP A 220 -10.48 4.78 -16.52
C ASP A 220 -11.91 4.97 -15.96
N ASP A 221 -12.82 4.10 -16.30
CA ASP A 221 -14.19 4.03 -15.78
C ASP A 221 -14.33 3.15 -14.53
N GLY A 222 -13.21 2.62 -14.01
CA GLY A 222 -13.19 1.77 -12.83
C GLY A 222 -13.63 2.48 -11.55
N PRO A 223 -13.97 1.71 -10.50
CA PRO A 223 -14.47 2.25 -9.22
C PRO A 223 -13.42 3.09 -8.49
N THR A 224 -13.92 4.07 -7.72
CA THR A 224 -13.12 4.85 -6.78
C THR A 224 -13.87 5.01 -5.45
N GLY A 225 -13.16 5.14 -4.35
CA GLY A 225 -13.74 5.30 -3.01
C GLY A 225 -14.37 4.04 -2.47
N GLY A 226 -13.99 2.85 -2.95
CA GLY A 226 -14.51 1.57 -2.51
C GLY A 226 -13.60 0.84 -1.53
N PHE A 227 -14.19 -0.11 -0.77
CA PHE A 227 -13.50 -1.08 0.07
C PHE A 227 -13.73 -2.48 -0.49
N PHE A 228 -12.67 -3.23 -0.77
CA PHE A 228 -12.75 -4.47 -1.53
C PHE A 228 -12.06 -5.64 -0.83
N GLU A 229 -12.63 -6.85 -1.01
CA GLU A 229 -11.99 -8.14 -0.77
C GLU A 229 -12.38 -9.09 -1.92
N ASP A 230 -11.46 -9.91 -2.40
CA ASP A 230 -11.68 -10.83 -3.54
C ASP A 230 -12.33 -10.12 -4.75
N ARG A 231 -11.84 -8.91 -5.08
CA ARG A 231 -12.33 -8.02 -6.15
C ARG A 231 -13.80 -7.56 -5.98
N LYS A 232 -14.43 -7.83 -4.86
CA LYS A 232 -15.82 -7.47 -4.58
C LYS A 232 -15.87 -6.37 -3.53
N PRO A 233 -16.82 -5.42 -3.64
CA PRO A 233 -17.08 -4.46 -2.57
C PRO A 233 -17.49 -5.18 -1.28
N ILE A 234 -16.96 -4.70 -0.16
CA ILE A 234 -17.34 -5.17 1.18
C ILE A 234 -17.80 -3.99 2.05
N ALA A 235 -18.47 -4.29 3.16
CA ALA A 235 -18.94 -3.28 4.11
C ALA A 235 -17.78 -2.55 4.79
N TRP A 236 -18.00 -1.25 5.03
CA TRP A 236 -17.08 -0.35 5.73
C TRP A 236 -16.98 -0.67 7.22
#